data_91c0cfa705dce48ce897066f9e909c63
#
_entry.id   91c0cfa705dce48ce897066f9e909c63
#
_cell.length_a   1.000
_cell.length_b   1.000
_cell.length_c   1.000
_cell.angle_alpha   90.00
_cell.angle_beta   90.00
_cell.angle_gamma   90.00
#
_symmetry.space_group_name_H-M   'P 1'
#
loop_
_entity.id
_entity.type
_entity.pdbx_description
1 polymer ?
#
loop_
_entity_poly.entity_id
_entity_poly.type
_entity_poly.pdbx_seq_one_letter_code
_entity_poly.pdbx_strand_id
1 'polypeptide(L)'
;MSFDTDLVGAHGYSADISRSWIAGDRPASDEQRRLYALAHEQIERNVALFRPGASFREIAEKAWQLPEPYRGGTLPALAHGIGLVNEYPLILHRRHFESDGYDGLVEEDMVICVESYVGQPGGAEGVKLEQQIRVTPQGPEILSLYPLETQLLCQGPLSRAYRSSTGRP
;
A
#
# COMPACT_ATOMS: atom_id res chain seq x y z
N MET A 1 -11.41 2.78 -11.86
CA MET A 1 -11.08 4.18 -11.50
C MET A 1 -10.21 4.15 -10.27
N SER A 2 -9.09 4.87 -10.27
CA SER A 2 -8.25 5.03 -9.07
C SER A 2 -8.21 6.50 -8.68
N PHE A 3 -8.09 6.75 -7.39
CA PHE A 3 -7.98 8.08 -6.81
C PHE A 3 -6.83 8.06 -5.79
N ASP A 4 -6.00 9.07 -5.87
CA ASP A 4 -4.85 9.33 -5.02
C ASP A 4 -5.01 10.71 -4.41
N THR A 5 -4.80 10.89 -3.11
CA THR A 5 -5.31 12.08 -2.45
C THR A 5 -4.32 13.22 -2.29
N ASP A 6 -3.11 13.00 -1.89
CA ASP A 6 -2.10 14.04 -1.63
C ASP A 6 -2.67 15.33 -0.98
N LEU A 7 -3.49 15.16 0.04
CA LEU A 7 -4.23 16.26 0.65
C LEU A 7 -3.44 16.91 1.80
N VAL A 8 -3.56 18.23 1.90
CA VAL A 8 -3.04 18.98 3.06
C VAL A 8 -4.21 19.39 3.95
N GLY A 9 -4.17 18.97 5.20
CA GLY A 9 -5.18 19.30 6.20
C GLY A 9 -5.07 20.72 6.75
N ALA A 10 -6.05 21.11 7.59
CA ALA A 10 -6.18 22.47 8.12
C ALA A 10 -4.97 22.95 8.94
N HIS A 11 -4.17 22.05 9.49
CA HIS A 11 -2.98 22.38 10.29
C HIS A 11 -1.66 22.16 9.54
N GLY A 12 -1.72 21.99 8.19
CA GLY A 12 -0.54 21.80 7.35
C GLY A 12 -0.01 20.37 7.33
N TYR A 13 -0.66 19.42 8.00
CA TYR A 13 -0.31 18.00 7.90
C TYR A 13 -0.93 17.39 6.66
N SER A 14 -0.10 16.64 5.93
CA SER A 14 -0.54 15.90 4.75
C SER A 14 -1.22 14.58 5.15
N ALA A 15 -2.15 14.15 4.30
CA ALA A 15 -2.77 12.84 4.35
C ALA A 15 -2.79 12.26 2.94
N ASP A 16 -2.37 11.02 2.82
CA ASP A 16 -2.32 10.32 1.55
C ASP A 16 -2.97 8.94 1.65
N ILE A 17 -3.82 8.66 0.69
CA ILE A 17 -4.57 7.41 0.61
C ILE A 17 -5.01 7.16 -0.81
N SER A 18 -4.68 6.02 -1.35
CA SER A 18 -5.18 5.61 -2.66
C SER A 18 -6.23 4.53 -2.54
N ARG A 19 -7.28 4.69 -3.35
CA ARG A 19 -8.34 3.69 -3.53
C ARG A 19 -8.68 3.50 -5.00
N SER A 20 -9.06 2.28 -5.33
CA SER A 20 -9.57 1.94 -6.67
C SER A 20 -10.94 1.31 -6.55
N TRP A 21 -11.86 1.66 -7.44
CA TRP A 21 -13.22 1.13 -7.48
C TRP A 21 -13.76 1.05 -8.91
N ILE A 22 -14.88 0.37 -9.06
CA ILE A 22 -15.61 0.31 -10.33
C ILE A 22 -16.54 1.53 -10.43
N ALA A 23 -16.41 2.27 -11.53
CA ALA A 23 -17.32 3.37 -11.83
C ALA A 23 -18.52 2.85 -12.64
N GLY A 24 -19.73 3.17 -12.18
CA GLY A 24 -21.00 2.74 -12.80
C GLY A 24 -21.45 1.35 -12.34
N ASP A 25 -22.47 0.83 -13.01
CA ASP A 25 -23.21 -0.37 -12.56
C ASP A 25 -22.69 -1.70 -13.13
N ARG A 26 -21.61 -1.66 -13.90
CA ARG A 26 -21.04 -2.87 -14.47
C ARG A 26 -20.28 -3.68 -13.41
N PRO A 27 -20.44 -5.01 -13.40
CA PRO A 27 -19.65 -5.85 -12.49
C PRO A 27 -18.15 -5.76 -12.85
N ALA A 28 -17.31 -5.92 -11.84
CA ALA A 28 -15.88 -6.01 -12.03
C ALA A 28 -15.53 -7.21 -12.91
N SER A 29 -14.56 -7.05 -13.80
CA SER A 29 -13.98 -8.17 -14.56
C SER A 29 -13.10 -9.05 -13.66
N ASP A 30 -12.80 -10.27 -14.12
CA ASP A 30 -11.90 -11.17 -13.38
C ASP A 30 -10.48 -10.59 -13.29
N GLU A 31 -10.03 -9.87 -14.32
CA GLU A 31 -8.74 -9.19 -14.30
C GLU A 31 -8.73 -8.06 -13.27
N GLN A 32 -9.75 -7.22 -13.22
CA GLN A 32 -9.85 -6.16 -12.23
C GLN A 32 -9.84 -6.71 -10.80
N ARG A 33 -10.56 -7.81 -10.55
CA ARG A 33 -10.54 -8.50 -9.25
C ARG A 33 -9.15 -9.07 -8.92
N ARG A 34 -8.48 -9.65 -9.91
CA ARG A 34 -7.12 -10.20 -9.75
C ARG A 34 -6.12 -9.10 -9.40
N LEU A 35 -6.10 -8.00 -10.16
CA LEU A 35 -5.22 -6.86 -9.89
C LEU A 35 -5.45 -6.28 -8.49
N TYR A 36 -6.71 -6.14 -8.11
CA TYR A 36 -7.07 -5.63 -6.78
C TYR A 36 -6.62 -6.56 -5.65
N ALA A 37 -6.81 -7.87 -5.82
CA ALA A 37 -6.37 -8.86 -4.84
C ALA A 37 -4.84 -8.84 -4.67
N LEU A 38 -4.08 -8.71 -5.76
CA LEU A 38 -2.62 -8.60 -5.71
C LEU A 38 -2.16 -7.31 -5.02
N ALA A 39 -2.79 -6.18 -5.33
CA ALA A 39 -2.49 -4.91 -4.68
C ALA A 39 -2.79 -4.96 -3.18
N HIS A 40 -3.94 -5.52 -2.82
CA HIS A 40 -4.34 -5.69 -1.43
C HIS A 40 -3.37 -6.60 -0.67
N GLU A 41 -3.01 -7.76 -1.23
CA GLU A 41 -2.03 -8.67 -0.63
C GLU A 41 -0.67 -8.00 -0.44
N GLN A 42 -0.22 -7.21 -1.42
CA GLN A 42 1.04 -6.47 -1.33
C GLN A 42 1.00 -5.46 -0.17
N ILE A 43 -0.07 -4.68 -0.05
CA ILE A 43 -0.25 -3.72 1.04
C ILE A 43 -0.23 -4.43 2.39
N GLU A 44 -1.04 -5.49 2.58
CA GLU A 44 -1.11 -6.20 3.87
C GLU A 44 0.24 -6.75 4.31
N ARG A 45 0.96 -7.39 3.37
CA ARG A 45 2.28 -7.98 3.65
C ARG A 45 3.33 -6.92 3.93
N ASN A 46 3.33 -5.83 3.17
CA ASN A 46 4.32 -4.78 3.32
C ASN A 46 4.06 -3.93 4.58
N VAL A 47 2.82 -3.60 4.89
CA VAL A 47 2.45 -2.92 6.15
C VAL A 47 3.02 -3.66 7.37
N ALA A 48 2.94 -4.99 7.40
CA ALA A 48 3.43 -5.80 8.50
C ALA A 48 4.97 -5.73 8.73
N LEU A 49 5.73 -5.16 7.79
CA LEU A 49 7.18 -4.99 7.93
C LEU A 49 7.57 -3.77 8.78
N PHE A 50 6.65 -2.82 8.94
CA PHE A 50 6.92 -1.55 9.62
C PHE A 50 6.83 -1.71 11.14
N ARG A 51 8.01 -1.65 11.78
CA ARG A 51 8.18 -1.69 13.23
C ARG A 51 9.35 -0.81 13.63
N PRO A 52 9.39 -0.26 14.84
CA PRO A 52 10.55 0.48 15.32
C PRO A 52 11.85 -0.33 15.19
N GLY A 53 12.90 0.29 14.65
CA GLY A 53 14.21 -0.31 14.42
C GLY A 53 14.36 -1.12 13.13
N ALA A 54 13.32 -1.32 12.32
CA ALA A 54 13.47 -1.91 11.00
C ALA A 54 14.25 -0.94 10.09
N SER A 55 15.26 -1.42 9.35
CA SER A 55 15.94 -0.57 8.37
C SER A 55 15.16 -0.53 7.05
N PHE A 56 15.33 0.56 6.30
CA PHE A 56 14.71 0.70 4.97
C PHE A 56 15.18 -0.41 4.03
N ARG A 57 16.46 -0.80 4.14
CA ARG A 57 17.03 -1.94 3.41
C ARG A 57 16.32 -3.25 3.77
N GLU A 58 16.15 -3.53 5.07
CA GLU A 58 15.44 -4.73 5.53
C GLU A 58 14.02 -4.77 4.96
N ILE A 59 13.30 -3.65 4.98
CA ILE A 59 11.96 -3.53 4.42
C ILE A 59 11.97 -3.79 2.91
N ALA A 60 12.87 -3.14 2.17
CA ALA A 60 13.01 -3.32 0.72
C ALA A 60 13.29 -4.77 0.32
N GLU A 61 14.16 -5.46 1.08
CA GLU A 61 14.51 -6.86 0.84
C GLU A 61 13.39 -7.84 1.16
N LYS A 62 12.63 -7.58 2.23
CA LYS A 62 11.53 -8.45 2.69
C LYS A 62 10.19 -8.15 2.01
N ALA A 63 10.08 -7.00 1.34
CA ALA A 63 8.85 -6.60 0.68
C ALA A 63 8.35 -7.68 -0.30
N TRP A 64 7.05 -7.92 -0.23
CA TRP A 64 6.41 -8.90 -1.09
C TRP A 64 6.47 -8.45 -2.55
N GLN A 65 7.00 -9.35 -3.39
CA GLN A 65 7.17 -9.10 -4.81
C GLN A 65 5.96 -9.59 -5.59
N LEU A 66 5.43 -8.73 -6.46
CA LEU A 66 4.36 -9.13 -7.37
C LEU A 66 4.81 -10.30 -8.27
N PRO A 67 3.91 -11.24 -8.58
CA PRO A 67 4.20 -12.30 -9.55
C PRO A 67 4.32 -11.73 -10.97
N GLU A 68 4.99 -12.47 -11.86
CA GLU A 68 4.93 -12.17 -13.29
C GLU A 68 3.49 -12.38 -13.83
N PRO A 69 3.00 -11.54 -14.79
CA PRO A 69 3.74 -10.49 -15.51
C PRO A 69 3.66 -9.08 -14.88
N TYR A 70 3.12 -8.95 -13.67
CA TYR A 70 2.81 -7.65 -13.05
C TYR A 70 4.03 -6.93 -12.48
N ARG A 71 5.11 -7.66 -12.22
CA ARG A 71 6.33 -7.11 -11.58
C ARG A 71 6.93 -5.92 -12.31
N GLY A 72 6.81 -5.87 -13.65
CA GLY A 72 7.32 -4.78 -14.47
C GLY A 72 6.50 -3.49 -14.43
N GLY A 73 5.25 -3.56 -13.95
CA GLY A 73 4.31 -2.44 -13.92
C GLY A 73 4.19 -1.71 -12.59
N THR A 74 5.05 -2.03 -11.60
CA THR A 74 5.01 -1.39 -10.29
C THR A 74 5.68 -0.02 -10.26
N LEU A 75 5.22 0.87 -9.38
CA LEU A 75 5.94 2.09 -9.03
C LEU A 75 7.29 1.77 -8.34
N PRO A 76 8.29 2.67 -8.41
CA PRO A 76 9.54 2.51 -7.67
C PRO A 76 9.36 2.55 -6.16
N ALA A 77 8.48 3.44 -5.67
CA ALA A 77 8.17 3.59 -4.26
C ALA A 77 7.42 2.36 -3.70
N LEU A 78 7.85 1.94 -2.53
CA LEU A 78 7.17 0.94 -1.71
C LEU A 78 6.39 1.62 -0.59
N ALA A 79 6.99 2.65 -0.02
CA ALA A 79 6.42 3.45 1.04
C ALA A 79 7.13 4.79 1.15
N HIS A 80 6.45 5.76 1.73
CA HIS A 80 7.04 7.06 2.04
C HIS A 80 6.51 7.64 3.34
N GLY A 81 7.28 8.52 3.96
CA GLY A 81 6.86 9.27 5.12
C GLY A 81 5.86 10.37 4.75
N ILE A 82 4.99 10.69 5.70
CA ILE A 82 3.99 11.73 5.54
C ILE A 82 3.76 12.49 6.85
N GLY A 83 3.56 13.79 6.75
CA GLY A 83 3.38 14.68 7.88
C GLY A 83 3.37 16.14 7.44
N LEU A 84 4.30 16.95 7.94
CA LEU A 84 4.51 18.32 7.44
C LEU A 84 5.23 18.34 6.08
N VAL A 85 5.83 17.22 5.70
CA VAL A 85 6.45 16.98 4.39
C VAL A 85 5.83 15.69 3.84
N ASN A 86 5.54 15.66 2.55
CA ASN A 86 5.14 14.45 1.84
C ASN A 86 6.36 13.79 1.19
N GLU A 87 6.30 12.47 1.01
CA GLU A 87 7.30 11.63 0.34
C GLU A 87 8.71 11.58 0.99
N TYR A 88 8.84 11.93 2.26
CA TYR A 88 10.10 11.74 2.97
C TYR A 88 9.87 11.16 4.38
N PRO A 89 10.63 10.09 4.75
CA PRO A 89 11.61 9.34 3.94
C PRO A 89 10.96 8.55 2.80
N LEU A 90 11.68 8.26 1.71
CA LEU A 90 11.23 7.44 0.61
C LEU A 90 11.89 6.06 0.68
N ILE A 91 11.09 5.01 0.73
CA ILE A 91 11.54 3.61 0.77
C ILE A 91 11.19 2.96 -0.56
N LEU A 92 12.20 2.56 -1.30
CA LEU A 92 12.03 1.98 -2.63
C LEU A 92 11.90 0.46 -2.59
N HIS A 93 11.22 -0.10 -3.58
CA HIS A 93 11.27 -1.54 -3.83
C HIS A 93 12.71 -2.00 -4.11
N ARG A 94 13.02 -3.24 -3.72
CA ARG A 94 14.37 -3.85 -3.82
C ARG A 94 15.08 -3.57 -5.16
N ARG A 95 14.36 -3.66 -6.29
CA ARG A 95 14.94 -3.48 -7.63
C ARG A 95 15.49 -2.06 -7.88
N HIS A 96 15.03 -1.07 -7.12
CA HIS A 96 15.43 0.33 -7.22
C HIS A 96 16.30 0.76 -6.03
N PHE A 97 16.30 -0.02 -4.94
CA PHE A 97 16.97 0.36 -3.70
C PHE A 97 18.49 0.49 -3.86
N GLU A 98 19.12 -0.40 -4.63
CA GLU A 98 20.57 -0.38 -4.80
C GLU A 98 21.06 0.79 -5.66
N SER A 99 20.25 1.30 -6.60
CA SER A 99 20.63 2.42 -7.47
C SER A 99 20.26 3.79 -6.90
N ASP A 100 19.06 3.90 -6.33
CA ASP A 100 18.44 5.18 -6.01
C ASP A 100 18.00 5.28 -4.54
N GLY A 101 18.07 4.17 -3.79
CA GLY A 101 17.66 4.13 -2.39
C GLY A 101 18.76 4.64 -1.44
N TYR A 102 18.34 4.90 -0.22
CA TYR A 102 19.25 5.18 0.91
C TYR A 102 18.77 4.41 2.13
N ASP A 103 19.67 4.13 3.04
CA ASP A 103 19.31 3.42 4.26
C ASP A 103 18.96 4.39 5.39
N GLY A 104 18.14 3.90 6.31
CA GLY A 104 17.66 4.62 7.48
C GLY A 104 16.88 3.65 8.38
N LEU A 105 16.40 4.15 9.49
CA LEU A 105 15.64 3.35 10.46
C LEU A 105 14.21 3.89 10.56
N VAL A 106 13.27 2.96 10.67
CA VAL A 106 11.90 3.28 11.06
C VAL A 106 11.90 3.54 12.57
N GLU A 107 11.36 4.67 12.97
CA GLU A 107 11.22 5.07 14.37
C GLU A 107 9.77 4.95 14.84
N GLU A 108 9.59 4.82 16.16
CA GLU A 108 8.26 4.88 16.76
C GLU A 108 7.59 6.23 16.46
N ASP A 109 6.30 6.20 16.27
CA ASP A 109 5.43 7.34 15.92
C ASP A 109 5.64 7.90 14.49
N MET A 110 6.54 7.37 13.69
CA MET A 110 6.55 7.71 12.28
C MET A 110 5.21 7.40 11.63
N VAL A 111 4.74 8.33 10.80
CA VAL A 111 3.57 8.13 9.93
C VAL A 111 4.07 7.86 8.52
N ILE A 112 3.67 6.73 7.99
CA ILE A 112 4.15 6.18 6.72
C ILE A 112 2.96 5.83 5.84
N CYS A 113 3.03 6.16 4.57
CA CYS A 113 2.14 5.63 3.54
C CYS A 113 2.79 4.42 2.89
N VAL A 114 2.07 3.31 2.84
CA VAL A 114 2.50 2.08 2.17
C VAL A 114 1.65 1.89 0.94
N GLU A 115 2.28 1.85 -0.23
CA GLU A 115 1.60 1.91 -1.50
C GLU A 115 1.82 0.68 -2.38
N SER A 116 0.87 0.42 -3.26
CA SER A 116 0.91 -0.63 -4.27
C SER A 116 0.25 -0.15 -5.54
N TYR A 117 0.95 -0.30 -6.65
CA TYR A 117 0.38 -0.19 -7.99
C TYR A 117 0.58 -1.51 -8.73
N VAL A 118 -0.50 -2.07 -9.23
CA VAL A 118 -0.50 -3.33 -9.97
C VAL A 118 -1.17 -3.15 -11.31
N GLY A 119 -0.40 -3.39 -12.37
CA GLY A 119 -0.86 -3.38 -13.75
C GLY A 119 0.08 -4.20 -14.62
N GLN A 120 -0.44 -4.83 -15.66
CA GLN A 120 0.40 -5.50 -16.64
C GLN A 120 1.02 -4.46 -17.57
N PRO A 121 2.34 -4.49 -17.84
CA PRO A 121 2.95 -3.61 -18.82
C PRO A 121 2.23 -3.70 -20.18
N GLY A 122 1.78 -2.56 -20.71
CA GLY A 122 0.98 -2.49 -21.93
C GLY A 122 -0.48 -2.91 -21.78
N GLY A 123 -0.93 -3.28 -20.58
CA GLY A 123 -2.32 -3.56 -20.26
C GLY A 123 -3.17 -2.29 -20.18
N ALA A 124 -4.50 -2.46 -20.24
CA ALA A 124 -5.46 -1.35 -20.16
C ALA A 124 -5.96 -1.08 -18.73
N GLU A 125 -5.67 -1.97 -17.79
CA GLU A 125 -6.18 -1.93 -16.43
C GLU A 125 -5.04 -1.79 -15.41
N GLY A 126 -5.30 -1.05 -14.33
CA GLY A 126 -4.39 -0.90 -13.21
C GLY A 126 -5.15 -0.62 -11.92
N VAL A 127 -4.56 -1.01 -10.80
CA VAL A 127 -5.09 -0.77 -9.45
C VAL A 127 -4.00 -0.10 -8.63
N LYS A 128 -4.33 1.02 -7.99
CA LYS A 128 -3.52 1.64 -6.95
C LYS A 128 -4.26 1.54 -5.62
N LEU A 129 -3.57 1.06 -4.61
CA LEU A 129 -4.00 1.06 -3.22
C LEU A 129 -2.90 1.64 -2.34
N GLU A 130 -3.29 2.29 -1.26
CA GLU A 130 -2.36 2.88 -0.31
C GLU A 130 -3.00 2.96 1.07
N GLN A 131 -2.20 2.71 2.10
CA GLN A 131 -2.60 2.81 3.50
C GLN A 131 -1.61 3.69 4.25
N GLN A 132 -2.14 4.71 4.90
CA GLN A 132 -1.40 5.51 5.86
C GLN A 132 -1.42 4.80 7.20
N ILE A 133 -0.25 4.60 7.80
CA ILE A 133 -0.05 3.91 9.06
C ILE A 133 0.75 4.76 10.05
N ARG A 134 0.52 4.54 11.33
CA ARG A 134 1.42 4.97 12.40
C ARG A 134 2.21 3.76 12.90
N VAL A 135 3.52 3.92 13.01
CA VAL A 135 4.41 2.87 13.52
C VAL A 135 4.35 2.84 15.04
N THR A 136 3.99 1.68 15.62
CA THR A 136 3.97 1.50 17.08
C THR A 136 4.76 0.26 17.51
N PRO A 137 5.18 0.16 18.78
CA PRO A 137 5.85 -1.04 19.29
C PRO A 137 5.00 -2.32 19.22
N GLN A 138 3.66 -2.19 19.15
CA GLN A 138 2.73 -3.29 19.05
C GLN A 138 2.43 -3.69 17.60
N GLY A 139 2.97 -2.95 16.63
CA GLY A 139 2.76 -3.10 15.20
C GLY A 139 2.13 -1.85 14.56
N PRO A 140 1.97 -1.84 13.25
CA PRO A 140 1.42 -0.69 12.53
C PRO A 140 -0.06 -0.48 12.84
N GLU A 141 -0.43 0.77 13.17
CA GLU A 141 -1.80 1.23 13.33
C GLU A 141 -2.29 1.85 12.01
N ILE A 142 -3.38 1.34 11.44
CA ILE A 142 -3.96 1.87 10.20
C ILE A 142 -4.70 3.18 10.49
N LEU A 143 -4.29 4.26 9.85
CA LEU A 143 -4.93 5.57 9.95
C LEU A 143 -5.94 5.83 8.81
N SER A 144 -5.80 5.18 7.67
CA SER A 144 -6.69 5.31 6.51
C SER A 144 -8.00 4.57 6.73
N LEU A 145 -9.04 5.25 7.18
CA LEU A 145 -10.33 4.62 7.53
C LEU A 145 -11.29 4.48 6.35
N TYR A 146 -11.01 5.10 5.19
CA TYR A 146 -11.85 4.92 4.01
C TYR A 146 -11.82 3.46 3.55
N PRO A 147 -13.00 2.81 3.36
CA PRO A 147 -13.05 1.37 3.13
C PRO A 147 -12.44 0.96 1.79
N LEU A 148 -11.98 -0.28 1.75
CA LEU A 148 -11.62 -0.96 0.51
C LEU A 148 -12.89 -1.35 -0.28
N GLU A 149 -12.76 -1.44 -1.62
CA GLU A 149 -13.90 -1.78 -2.49
C GLU A 149 -14.24 -3.27 -2.40
N THR A 150 -15.35 -3.58 -1.75
CA THR A 150 -15.77 -4.96 -1.47
C THR A 150 -16.12 -5.77 -2.72
N GLN A 151 -16.56 -5.12 -3.80
CA GLN A 151 -16.85 -5.78 -5.08
C GLN A 151 -15.60 -6.29 -5.79
N LEU A 152 -14.44 -5.69 -5.47
CA LEU A 152 -13.13 -6.07 -6.02
C LEU A 152 -12.38 -7.05 -5.12
N LEU A 153 -12.71 -7.12 -3.83
CA LEU A 153 -12.18 -8.13 -2.93
C LEU A 153 -12.81 -9.49 -3.28
N CYS A 154 -12.02 -10.39 -3.84
CA CYS A 154 -12.46 -11.77 -4.05
C CYS A 154 -12.92 -12.39 -2.73
N GLN A 155 -14.07 -13.05 -2.72
CA GLN A 155 -14.52 -13.88 -1.60
C GLN A 155 -13.71 -15.19 -1.56
N GLY A 156 -12.40 -15.08 -1.31
CA GLY A 156 -11.48 -16.20 -1.17
C GLY A 156 -11.05 -16.42 0.29
N PRO A 157 -10.23 -17.44 0.56
CA PRO A 157 -9.75 -17.76 1.92
C PRO A 157 -9.05 -16.59 2.63
N LEU A 158 -8.47 -15.64 1.89
CA LEU A 158 -7.79 -14.45 2.42
C LEU A 158 -8.76 -13.44 3.05
N SER A 159 -10.02 -13.35 2.56
CA SER A 159 -11.03 -12.46 3.14
C SER A 159 -11.52 -12.87 4.53
N ARG A 160 -11.35 -14.14 4.92
CA ARG A 160 -11.73 -14.65 6.25
C ARG A 160 -10.75 -14.19 7.34
N ALA A 161 -9.46 -14.08 7.03
CA ALA A 161 -8.45 -13.67 8.00
C ALA A 161 -8.63 -12.20 8.41
N TYR A 162 -8.98 -11.33 7.48
CA TYR A 162 -9.19 -9.90 7.74
C TYR A 162 -10.41 -9.64 8.65
N ARG A 163 -11.53 -10.37 8.46
CA ARG A 163 -12.74 -10.21 9.30
C ARG A 163 -12.53 -10.64 10.76
N SER A 164 -11.57 -11.56 11.00
CA SER A 164 -11.27 -12.02 12.36
C SER A 164 -10.32 -11.11 13.13
N SER A 165 -9.51 -10.28 12.45
CA SER A 165 -8.55 -9.37 13.07
C SER A 165 -9.13 -8.00 13.44
N THR A 166 -10.22 -7.56 12.78
CA THR A 166 -10.81 -6.23 13.01
C THR A 166 -11.88 -6.18 14.11
N GLY A 167 -12.34 -7.33 14.63
CA GLY A 167 -13.19 -7.43 15.85
C GLY A 167 -14.45 -6.56 15.88
N ARG A 168 -14.99 -6.14 14.74
CA ARG A 168 -16.23 -5.36 14.66
C ARG A 168 -17.36 -6.18 14.01
N PRO A 169 -18.56 -6.17 14.62
CA PRO A 169 -19.74 -6.89 14.14
C PRO A 169 -20.22 -6.39 12.78
#